data_17fce00c09bd15b7a54582e3741667b8
#
_entry.id   17fce00c09bd15b7a54582e3741667b8
#
_cell.length_a   1.000
_cell.length_b   1.000
_cell.length_c   1.000
_cell.angle_alpha   90.00
_cell.angle_beta   90.00
_cell.angle_gamma   90.00
#
_symmetry.space_group_name_H-M   'P 1'
#
loop_
_entity.id
_entity.type
_entity.pdbx_description
1 polymer ?
#
loop_
_entity_poly.entity_id
_entity_poly.type
_entity_poly.pdbx_seq_one_letter_code
_entity_poly.pdbx_strand_id
1 'polypeptide(L)'
;MKVVIADGRHEADYLISVYKSKKNNLIVINNDQNFCEYLSKKNRINIFKGNSTKEFDLRMAQIENCDLFISLAERDVDSYVSCKMAKKIFNAKKCVATVINPKNVE
;
A
#
# COMPACT_ATOMS: atom_id res chain seq x y z
N MET A 1 -11.10 -6.78 8.16
CA MET A 1 -10.47 -7.27 6.92
C MET A 1 -9.01 -6.85 6.85
N LYS A 2 -8.24 -7.51 6.04
CA LYS A 2 -6.82 -7.20 5.90
C LYS A 2 -6.63 -6.25 4.72
N VAL A 3 -6.11 -5.04 4.99
CA VAL A 3 -5.95 -3.98 3.99
C VAL A 3 -4.48 -3.61 3.90
N VAL A 4 -3.96 -3.51 2.68
CA VAL A 4 -2.58 -3.08 2.43
C VAL A 4 -2.62 -1.79 1.64
N ILE A 5 -1.90 -0.76 2.13
CA ILE A 5 -1.75 0.50 1.42
C ILE A 5 -0.29 0.63 1.04
N ALA A 6 -0.03 0.72 -0.26
CA ALA A 6 1.33 0.78 -0.80
C ALA A 6 1.61 2.14 -1.42
N ASP A 7 2.68 2.78 -0.98
CA ASP A 7 3.20 4.03 -1.52
C ASP A 7 2.31 5.24 -1.22
N GLY A 8 2.55 6.35 -1.91
CA GLY A 8 1.78 7.58 -1.72
C GLY A 8 2.30 8.45 -0.59
N ARG A 9 1.68 9.60 -0.41
CA ARG A 9 1.97 10.56 0.65
C ARG A 9 0.65 11.01 1.30
N HIS A 10 0.08 12.10 0.81
CA HIS A 10 -1.19 12.62 1.37
C HIS A 10 -2.33 11.64 1.19
N GLU A 11 -2.37 10.96 0.05
CA GLU A 11 -3.40 9.97 -0.23
C GLU A 11 -3.31 8.81 0.75
N ALA A 12 -2.07 8.37 1.05
CA ALA A 12 -1.86 7.29 2.00
C ALA A 12 -2.31 7.70 3.41
N ASP A 13 -1.95 8.90 3.84
CA ASP A 13 -2.34 9.41 5.15
C ASP A 13 -3.86 9.45 5.28
N TYR A 14 -4.54 9.93 4.24
CA TYR A 14 -6.00 9.96 4.23
C TYR A 14 -6.60 8.55 4.31
N LEU A 15 -6.11 7.62 3.48
CA LEU A 15 -6.66 6.25 3.47
C LEU A 15 -6.37 5.51 4.76
N ILE A 16 -5.22 5.78 5.39
CA ILE A 16 -4.94 5.23 6.71
C ILE A 16 -6.01 5.67 7.71
N SER A 17 -6.40 6.95 7.66
CA SER A 17 -7.42 7.45 8.57
C SER A 17 -8.77 6.76 8.34
N VAL A 18 -9.04 6.33 7.11
CA VAL A 18 -10.27 5.63 6.78
C VAL A 18 -10.26 4.18 7.27
N TYR A 19 -9.12 3.49 7.11
CA TYR A 19 -9.05 2.05 7.36
C TYR A 19 -8.46 1.67 8.72
N LYS A 20 -7.92 2.60 9.49
CA LYS A 20 -7.28 2.27 10.77
C LYS A 20 -8.29 2.03 11.88
N SER A 21 -9.16 1.09 11.71
CA SER A 21 -10.09 0.70 12.77
C SER A 21 -9.64 -0.61 13.37
N LYS A 22 -10.09 -0.91 14.59
CA LYS A 22 -9.76 -2.16 15.24
C LYS A 22 -10.29 -3.37 14.48
N LYS A 23 -11.24 -3.16 13.57
CA LYS A 23 -11.82 -4.24 12.77
C LYS A 23 -10.95 -4.61 11.59
N ASN A 24 -9.97 -3.78 11.25
CA ASN A 24 -9.10 -4.01 10.10
C ASN A 24 -7.69 -4.31 10.54
N ASN A 25 -7.04 -5.24 9.86
CA ASN A 25 -5.60 -5.45 9.97
C ASN A 25 -4.96 -4.62 8.85
N LEU A 26 -4.44 -3.46 9.19
CA LEU A 26 -3.90 -2.51 8.22
C LEU A 26 -2.38 -2.62 8.16
N ILE A 27 -1.87 -2.81 6.95
CA ILE A 27 -0.44 -2.87 6.67
C ILE A 27 -0.12 -1.75 5.70
N VAL A 28 0.89 -0.95 6.02
CA VAL A 28 1.35 0.13 5.14
C VAL A 28 2.77 -0.16 4.71
N ILE A 29 3.02 -0.14 3.40
CA ILE A 29 4.37 -0.24 2.86
C ILE A 29 4.69 1.05 2.11
N ASN A 30 5.83 1.66 2.43
CA ASN A 30 6.23 2.92 1.84
C ASN A 30 7.74 2.98 1.72
N ASN A 31 8.22 3.57 0.66
CA ASN A 31 9.64 3.63 0.34
C ASN A 31 10.34 4.83 0.97
N ASP A 32 9.61 5.76 1.55
CA ASP A 32 10.15 6.99 2.11
C ASP A 32 10.35 6.86 3.61
N GLN A 33 11.60 6.91 4.05
CA GLN A 33 11.95 6.76 5.47
C GLN A 33 11.29 7.83 6.33
N ASN A 34 11.36 9.08 5.89
CA ASN A 34 10.80 10.19 6.67
C ASN A 34 9.28 10.09 6.80
N PHE A 35 8.64 9.68 5.72
CA PHE A 35 7.18 9.50 5.75
C PHE A 35 6.78 8.33 6.65
N CYS A 36 7.55 7.24 6.61
CA CYS A 36 7.31 6.11 7.51
C CYS A 36 7.44 6.53 8.97
N GLU A 37 8.44 7.35 9.29
CA GLU A 37 8.59 7.86 10.65
C GLU A 37 7.43 8.75 11.05
N TYR A 38 6.99 9.63 10.15
CA TYR A 38 5.83 10.47 10.39
C TYR A 38 4.59 9.64 10.70
N LEU A 39 4.34 8.63 9.88
CA LEU A 39 3.17 7.76 10.07
C LEU A 39 3.25 6.95 11.37
N SER A 40 4.46 6.48 11.72
CA SER A 40 4.65 5.70 12.94
C SER A 40 4.39 6.51 14.19
N LYS A 41 4.73 7.80 14.17
CA LYS A 41 4.46 8.69 15.31
C LYS A 41 2.99 9.04 15.44
N LYS A 42 2.29 9.07 14.32
CA LYS A 42 0.88 9.49 14.27
C LYS A 42 -0.08 8.33 14.51
N ASN A 43 0.30 7.12 14.10
CA ASN A 43 -0.61 5.97 14.08
C ASN A 43 0.01 4.73 14.74
N ARG A 44 -0.83 3.90 15.34
CA ARG A 44 -0.40 2.61 15.89
C ARG A 44 -0.82 1.50 14.91
N ILE A 45 -0.12 1.45 13.77
CA ILE A 45 -0.38 0.47 12.72
C ILE A 45 0.93 -0.12 12.25
N ASN A 46 0.85 -1.20 11.48
CA ASN A 46 2.04 -1.84 10.93
C ASN A 46 2.55 -1.06 9.72
N ILE A 47 3.69 -0.42 9.88
CA ILE A 47 4.31 0.36 8.81
C ILE A 47 5.63 -0.30 8.45
N PHE A 48 5.78 -0.63 7.18
CA PHE A 48 6.96 -1.30 6.66
C PHE A 48 7.63 -0.42 5.62
N LYS A 49 8.91 -0.11 5.85
CA LYS A 49 9.68 0.64 4.85
C LYS A 49 10.18 -0.33 3.80
N GLY A 50 9.73 -0.17 2.57
CA GLY A 50 10.13 -1.04 1.48
C GLY A 50 9.59 -0.58 0.15
N ASN A 51 10.01 -1.30 -0.90
CA ASN A 51 9.62 -1.01 -2.27
C ASN A 51 8.53 -1.99 -2.71
N SER A 52 7.34 -1.46 -2.99
CA SER A 52 6.18 -2.29 -3.36
C SER A 52 6.34 -3.00 -4.71
N THR A 53 7.35 -2.63 -5.50
CA THR A 53 7.62 -3.31 -6.76
C THR A 53 8.58 -4.49 -6.60
N LYS A 54 8.98 -4.80 -5.37
CA LYS A 54 9.87 -5.93 -5.10
C LYS A 54 9.15 -7.01 -4.32
N GLU A 55 9.16 -8.20 -4.84
CA GLU A 55 8.49 -9.35 -4.22
C GLU A 55 8.98 -9.58 -2.80
N PHE A 56 10.29 -9.48 -2.57
CA PHE A 56 10.86 -9.71 -1.25
C PHE A 56 10.27 -8.75 -0.22
N ASP A 57 10.15 -7.46 -0.59
CA ASP A 57 9.65 -6.45 0.34
C ASP A 57 8.17 -6.67 0.65
N LEU A 58 7.38 -7.05 -0.35
CA LEU A 58 5.97 -7.38 -0.12
C LEU A 58 5.83 -8.61 0.78
N ARG A 59 6.70 -9.60 0.59
CA ARG A 59 6.70 -10.80 1.43
C ARG A 59 7.05 -10.48 2.87
N MET A 60 8.05 -9.62 3.07
CA MET A 60 8.43 -9.20 4.41
C MET A 60 7.34 -8.39 5.11
N ALA A 61 6.56 -7.65 4.36
CA ALA A 61 5.41 -6.91 4.89
C ALA A 61 4.22 -7.82 5.20
N GLN A 62 4.28 -9.09 4.80
CA GLN A 62 3.25 -10.09 5.08
C GLN A 62 1.89 -9.74 4.51
N ILE A 63 1.88 -9.38 3.22
CA ILE A 63 0.64 -8.98 2.56
C ILE A 63 -0.22 -10.16 2.10
N GLU A 64 0.23 -11.40 2.29
CA GLU A 64 -0.44 -12.59 1.77
C GLU A 64 -1.92 -12.62 2.18
N ASN A 65 -2.75 -12.99 1.24
CA ASN A 65 -4.20 -13.16 1.44
C ASN A 65 -4.91 -11.91 1.92
N CYS A 66 -4.39 -10.73 1.57
CA CYS A 66 -5.09 -9.49 1.94
C CYS A 66 -6.42 -9.38 1.19
N ASP A 67 -7.37 -8.75 1.83
CA ASP A 67 -8.69 -8.53 1.23
C ASP A 67 -8.64 -7.39 0.21
N LEU A 68 -7.82 -6.38 0.49
CA LEU A 68 -7.72 -5.20 -0.36
C LEU A 68 -6.28 -4.71 -0.40
N PHE A 69 -5.74 -4.56 -1.60
CA PHE A 69 -4.42 -4.00 -1.83
C PHE A 69 -4.60 -2.70 -2.63
N ILE A 70 -4.18 -1.58 -2.04
CA ILE A 70 -4.31 -0.26 -2.67
C ILE A 70 -2.92 0.26 -3.02
N SER A 71 -2.68 0.48 -4.30
CA SER A 71 -1.41 1.06 -4.76
C SER A 71 -1.58 2.54 -5.07
N LEU A 72 -0.75 3.37 -4.45
CA LEU A 72 -0.76 4.82 -4.61
C LEU A 72 0.54 5.31 -5.24
N ALA A 73 1.23 4.45 -5.98
CA ALA A 73 2.49 4.80 -6.62
C ALA A 73 2.29 5.94 -7.64
N GLU A 74 3.26 6.85 -7.71
CA GLU A 74 3.19 7.98 -8.64
C GLU A 74 3.27 7.53 -10.10
N ARG A 75 3.96 6.43 -10.35
CA ARG A 75 4.13 5.90 -11.71
C ARG A 75 3.18 4.75 -11.93
N ASP A 76 2.45 4.79 -13.04
CA ASP A 76 1.51 3.76 -13.39
C ASP A 76 2.16 2.38 -13.50
N VAL A 77 3.41 2.33 -14.02
CA VAL A 77 4.12 1.07 -14.16
C VAL A 77 4.38 0.44 -12.78
N ASP A 78 4.68 1.24 -11.78
CA ASP A 78 4.93 0.73 -10.42
C ASP A 78 3.65 0.18 -9.81
N SER A 79 2.52 0.87 -10.00
CA SER A 79 1.22 0.38 -9.55
C SER A 79 0.85 -0.92 -10.24
N TYR A 80 1.11 -1.01 -11.55
CA TYR A 80 0.83 -2.22 -12.30
C TYR A 80 1.64 -3.40 -11.77
N VAL A 81 2.95 -3.19 -11.55
CA VAL A 81 3.82 -4.26 -11.06
C VAL A 81 3.40 -4.72 -9.67
N SER A 82 3.17 -3.79 -8.75
CA SER A 82 2.82 -4.16 -7.38
C SER A 82 1.45 -4.84 -7.31
N CYS A 83 0.46 -4.34 -8.04
CA CYS A 83 -0.86 -4.96 -8.07
C CYS A 83 -0.82 -6.35 -8.69
N LYS A 84 -0.02 -6.53 -9.75
CA LYS A 84 0.11 -7.83 -10.39
C LYS A 84 0.72 -8.85 -9.43
N MET A 85 1.78 -8.46 -8.70
CA MET A 85 2.38 -9.35 -7.71
C MET A 85 1.42 -9.65 -6.58
N ALA A 86 0.74 -8.63 -6.07
CA ALA A 86 -0.21 -8.82 -4.98
C ALA A 86 -1.29 -9.82 -5.38
N LYS A 87 -1.80 -9.72 -6.59
CA LYS A 87 -2.86 -10.60 -7.07
C LYS A 87 -2.36 -12.00 -7.35
N LYS A 88 -1.23 -12.12 -8.08
CA LYS A 88 -0.78 -13.42 -8.59
C LYS A 88 0.12 -14.19 -7.63
N ILE A 89 0.92 -13.50 -6.84
CA ILE A 89 1.85 -14.15 -5.93
C ILE A 89 1.30 -14.20 -4.51
N PHE A 90 0.66 -13.13 -4.07
CA PHE A 90 0.22 -13.00 -2.68
C PHE A 90 -1.28 -13.22 -2.48
N ASN A 91 -1.99 -13.59 -3.52
CA ASN A 91 -3.40 -13.96 -3.43
C ASN A 91 -4.29 -12.85 -2.85
N ALA A 92 -4.04 -11.61 -3.20
CA ALA A 92 -4.90 -10.50 -2.81
C ALA A 92 -6.27 -10.66 -3.47
N LYS A 93 -7.33 -10.45 -2.72
CA LYS A 93 -8.69 -10.62 -3.25
C LYS A 93 -9.06 -9.48 -4.19
N LYS A 94 -8.69 -8.26 -3.85
CA LYS A 94 -8.98 -7.10 -4.68
C LYS A 94 -7.78 -6.16 -4.69
N CYS A 95 -7.42 -5.68 -5.87
CA CYS A 95 -6.35 -4.71 -6.06
C CYS A 95 -6.90 -3.47 -6.71
N VAL A 96 -6.54 -2.30 -6.15
CA VAL A 96 -6.94 -1.00 -6.66
C VAL A 96 -5.70 -0.16 -6.85
N ALA A 97 -5.57 0.45 -8.02
CA ALA A 97 -4.50 1.41 -8.28
C ALA A 97 -5.15 2.77 -8.54
N THR A 98 -4.63 3.81 -7.91
CA THR A 98 -5.13 5.15 -8.14
C THR A 98 -4.30 5.84 -9.22
N VAL A 99 -4.96 6.62 -10.05
CA VAL A 99 -4.29 7.45 -11.05
C VAL A 99 -4.00 8.79 -10.39
N ILE A 100 -2.72 9.04 -10.11
CA ILE A 100 -2.32 10.28 -9.44
C ILE A 100 -2.05 11.38 -10.45
N ASN A 101 -1.57 11.02 -11.64
CA ASN A 101 -1.26 11.99 -12.68
C ASN A 101 -2.52 12.24 -13.53
N PRO A 102 -3.07 13.47 -13.51
CA PRO A 102 -4.30 13.79 -14.28
C PRO A 102 -4.18 13.51 -15.77
N LYS A 103 -2.97 13.53 -16.32
CA LYS A 103 -2.75 13.26 -17.74
C LYS A 103 -3.08 11.82 -18.12
N ASN A 104 -3.14 10.92 -17.15
CA ASN A 104 -3.44 9.53 -17.39
C ASN A 104 -4.94 9.22 -17.25
N VAL A 105 -5.75 10.23 -16.98
CA VAL A 105 -7.19 10.04 -16.75
C VAL A 105 -7.97 10.06 -18.06
N GLU A 106 -7.38 10.54 -19.12
CA GLU A 106 -8.02 10.60 -20.42
C GLU A 106 -8.04 9.21 -21.11
#